data_534859694a95882501109c674a75c67f
#
_entry.id   534859694a95882501109c674a75c67f
#
_cell.length_a   1.000
_cell.length_b   1.000
_cell.length_c   1.000
_cell.angle_alpha   90.00
_cell.angle_beta   90.00
_cell.angle_gamma   90.00
#
_symmetry.space_group_name_H-M   'P 1'
#
loop_
_entity.id
_entity.type
_entity.pdbx_description
1 polymer ?
#
loop_
_entity_poly.entity_id
_entity_poly.type
_entity_poly.pdbx_seq_one_letter_code
_entity_poly.pdbx_strand_id
1 'polypeptide(L)'
;MLRADAQDNRDRVLEAARRLFAERGIDVTMREVARHAGVGPATLYRRFPTKQILVDEAFAEELRACRGIVIDGCADPDPWRGFCTVIESISVLNGRNHGFVEAFLSASPSDQSFTVHRTALLQMLADLAARAQATGGLRPDFVIDDLVLVLLTGRALATTPVDGRTAAARRFAALAIDAFHASDAHRPLPPRARLQAAL
;
A
#
# COMPACT_ATOMS: atom_id res chain seq x y z
N MET A 1 3.69 -36.16 -8.96
CA MET A 1 2.43 -35.76 -9.60
C MET A 1 1.53 -34.98 -8.66
N LEU A 2 0.90 -35.53 -7.63
CA LEU A 2 -0.06 -34.82 -6.76
C LEU A 2 0.45 -33.54 -6.08
N ARG A 3 1.75 -33.43 -5.76
CA ARG A 3 2.32 -32.21 -5.13
C ARG A 3 2.57 -31.10 -6.14
N ALA A 4 2.97 -31.41 -7.37
CA ALA A 4 3.13 -30.44 -8.45
C ALA A 4 1.78 -29.85 -8.85
N ASP A 5 0.77 -30.69 -9.06
CA ASP A 5 -0.60 -30.25 -9.40
C ASP A 5 -1.22 -29.35 -8.31
N ALA A 6 -0.90 -29.60 -7.03
CA ALA A 6 -1.36 -28.79 -5.92
C ALA A 6 -0.64 -27.44 -5.85
N GLN A 7 0.63 -27.36 -6.22
CA GLN A 7 1.38 -26.11 -6.30
C GLN A 7 0.91 -25.27 -7.49
N ASP A 8 0.77 -25.89 -8.67
CA ASP A 8 0.26 -25.21 -9.87
C ASP A 8 -1.12 -24.60 -9.64
N ASN A 9 -2.00 -25.34 -8.95
CA ASN A 9 -3.33 -24.80 -8.59
C ASN A 9 -3.25 -23.62 -7.61
N ARG A 10 -2.32 -23.63 -6.66
CA ARG A 10 -2.09 -22.54 -5.74
C ARG A 10 -1.63 -21.29 -6.48
N ASP A 11 -0.64 -21.42 -7.34
CA ASP A 11 -0.05 -20.31 -8.07
C ASP A 11 -1.07 -19.69 -9.05
N ARG A 12 -1.89 -20.51 -9.69
CA ARG A 12 -3.01 -20.06 -10.53
C ARG A 12 -4.05 -19.28 -9.72
N VAL A 13 -4.38 -19.71 -8.51
CA VAL A 13 -5.32 -19.01 -7.63
C VAL A 13 -4.75 -17.65 -7.20
N LEU A 14 -3.48 -17.60 -6.79
CA LEU A 14 -2.82 -16.35 -6.39
C LEU A 14 -2.71 -15.37 -7.56
N GLU A 15 -2.36 -15.85 -8.75
CA GLU A 15 -2.31 -15.01 -9.95
C GLU A 15 -3.68 -14.44 -10.34
N ALA A 16 -4.72 -15.28 -10.31
CA ALA A 16 -6.10 -14.84 -10.55
C ALA A 16 -6.56 -13.80 -9.49
N ALA A 17 -6.20 -14.03 -8.22
CA ALA A 17 -6.51 -13.13 -7.12
C ALA A 17 -5.82 -11.77 -7.30
N ARG A 18 -4.51 -11.75 -7.57
CA ARG A 18 -3.74 -10.52 -7.82
C ARG A 18 -4.34 -9.70 -8.94
N ARG A 19 -4.66 -10.34 -10.07
CA ARG A 19 -5.27 -9.68 -11.22
C ARG A 19 -6.62 -9.07 -10.86
N LEU A 20 -7.51 -9.84 -10.27
CA LEU A 20 -8.84 -9.37 -9.91
C LEU A 20 -8.80 -8.26 -8.86
N PHE A 21 -7.95 -8.39 -7.86
CA PHE A 21 -7.78 -7.35 -6.83
C PHE A 21 -7.17 -6.06 -7.42
N ALA A 22 -6.24 -6.17 -8.37
CA ALA A 22 -5.66 -5.01 -9.05
C ALA A 22 -6.68 -4.30 -9.95
N GLU A 23 -7.62 -5.02 -10.56
CA GLU A 23 -8.62 -4.47 -11.48
C GLU A 23 -9.87 -3.94 -10.76
N ARG A 24 -10.32 -4.64 -9.71
CA ARG A 24 -11.66 -4.47 -9.11
C ARG A 24 -11.63 -4.21 -7.60
N GLY A 25 -10.43 -4.11 -7.00
CA GLY A 25 -10.29 -4.00 -5.55
C GLY A 25 -10.52 -5.30 -4.80
N ILE A 26 -10.49 -5.24 -3.46
CA ILE A 26 -10.62 -6.42 -2.61
C ILE A 26 -12.05 -6.94 -2.45
N ASP A 27 -13.07 -6.25 -2.97
CA ASP A 27 -14.48 -6.69 -2.87
C ASP A 27 -14.83 -7.91 -3.72
N VAL A 28 -13.89 -8.37 -4.55
CA VAL A 28 -14.01 -9.61 -5.34
C VAL A 28 -14.26 -10.81 -4.44
N THR A 29 -15.23 -11.66 -4.82
CA THR A 29 -15.60 -12.85 -4.04
C THR A 29 -14.65 -14.03 -4.28
N MET A 30 -14.53 -14.92 -3.29
CA MET A 30 -13.77 -16.17 -3.41
C MET A 30 -14.25 -17.03 -4.59
N ARG A 31 -15.56 -17.02 -4.91
CA ARG A 31 -16.13 -17.75 -6.06
C ARG A 31 -15.67 -17.18 -7.39
N GLU A 32 -15.55 -15.86 -7.50
CA GLU A 32 -15.03 -15.20 -8.71
C GLU A 32 -13.56 -15.56 -8.91
N VAL A 33 -12.76 -15.54 -7.85
CA VAL A 33 -11.34 -15.97 -7.91
C VAL A 33 -11.24 -17.43 -8.36
N ALA A 34 -12.02 -18.34 -7.76
CA ALA A 34 -12.02 -19.76 -8.15
C ALA A 34 -12.34 -19.94 -9.65
N ARG A 35 -13.36 -19.22 -10.14
CA ARG A 35 -13.75 -19.25 -11.56
C ARG A 35 -12.64 -18.76 -12.48
N HIS A 36 -11.98 -17.64 -12.14
CA HIS A 36 -10.87 -17.09 -12.94
C HIS A 36 -9.63 -17.98 -12.91
N ALA A 37 -9.35 -18.61 -11.77
CA ALA A 37 -8.25 -19.57 -11.63
C ALA A 37 -8.52 -20.92 -12.31
N GLY A 38 -9.77 -21.18 -12.75
CA GLY A 38 -10.17 -22.47 -13.31
C GLY A 38 -10.08 -23.61 -12.28
N VAL A 39 -10.39 -23.32 -11.00
CA VAL A 39 -10.41 -24.32 -9.92
C VAL A 39 -11.80 -24.41 -9.31
N GLY A 40 -12.14 -25.58 -8.76
CA GLY A 40 -13.38 -25.74 -8.01
C GLY A 40 -13.38 -24.93 -6.71
N PRO A 41 -14.54 -24.35 -6.30
CA PRO A 41 -14.63 -23.62 -5.04
C PRO A 41 -14.13 -24.41 -3.82
N ALA A 42 -14.46 -25.69 -3.73
CA ALA A 42 -14.01 -26.57 -2.65
C ALA A 42 -12.47 -26.69 -2.61
N THR A 43 -11.82 -26.71 -3.75
CA THR A 43 -10.34 -26.75 -3.86
C THR A 43 -9.74 -25.44 -3.37
N LEU A 44 -10.35 -24.30 -3.72
CA LEU A 44 -9.92 -22.99 -3.27
C LEU A 44 -10.07 -22.85 -1.75
N TYR A 45 -11.25 -23.15 -1.20
CA TYR A 45 -11.48 -23.04 0.26
C TYR A 45 -10.64 -23.98 1.10
N ARG A 46 -10.28 -25.16 0.58
CA ARG A 46 -9.35 -26.06 1.25
C ARG A 46 -7.95 -25.46 1.39
N ARG A 47 -7.52 -24.64 0.42
CA ARG A 47 -6.20 -24.02 0.41
C ARG A 47 -6.18 -22.67 1.10
N PHE A 48 -7.21 -21.89 0.87
CA PHE A 48 -7.42 -20.55 1.43
C PHE A 48 -8.76 -20.53 2.18
N PRO A 49 -8.79 -20.95 3.45
CA PRO A 49 -10.02 -21.07 4.23
C PRO A 49 -10.82 -19.78 4.36
N THR A 50 -10.12 -18.64 4.34
CA THR A 50 -10.72 -17.31 4.40
C THR A 50 -10.23 -16.44 3.25
N LYS A 51 -11.01 -15.42 2.92
CA LYS A 51 -10.60 -14.40 1.94
C LYS A 51 -9.35 -13.66 2.40
N GLN A 52 -9.23 -13.43 3.71
CA GLN A 52 -8.08 -12.74 4.29
C GLN A 52 -6.77 -13.51 4.02
N ILE A 53 -6.75 -14.82 4.27
CA ILE A 53 -5.57 -15.65 3.94
C ILE A 53 -5.20 -15.55 2.47
N LEU A 54 -6.19 -15.50 1.57
CA LEU A 54 -5.93 -15.32 0.15
C LEU A 54 -5.34 -13.94 -0.15
N VAL A 55 -5.86 -12.88 0.46
CA VAL A 55 -5.38 -11.50 0.33
C VAL A 55 -3.94 -11.39 0.85
N ASP A 56 -3.66 -11.92 2.04
CA ASP A 56 -2.34 -11.89 2.67
C ASP A 56 -1.29 -12.59 1.79
N GLU A 57 -1.61 -13.77 1.26
CA GLU A 57 -0.71 -14.51 0.38
C GLU A 57 -0.59 -13.87 -1.01
N ALA A 58 -1.67 -13.29 -1.55
CA ALA A 58 -1.64 -12.61 -2.83
C ALA A 58 -0.73 -11.38 -2.80
N PHE A 59 -0.72 -10.63 -1.70
CA PHE A 59 0.04 -9.37 -1.56
C PHE A 59 1.32 -9.48 -0.72
N ALA A 60 1.77 -10.69 -0.41
CA ALA A 60 2.98 -10.91 0.38
C ALA A 60 4.25 -10.27 -0.24
N GLU A 61 4.33 -10.19 -1.57
CA GLU A 61 5.45 -9.57 -2.28
C GLU A 61 5.40 -8.05 -2.19
N GLU A 62 4.22 -7.46 -2.40
CA GLU A 62 4.00 -6.03 -2.27
C GLU A 62 4.27 -5.55 -0.84
N LEU A 63 3.84 -6.31 0.16
CA LEU A 63 4.11 -6.00 1.56
C LEU A 63 5.61 -6.03 1.88
N ARG A 64 6.34 -7.03 1.34
CA ARG A 64 7.80 -7.08 1.48
C ARG A 64 8.49 -5.91 0.78
N ALA A 65 8.05 -5.55 -0.43
CA ALA A 65 8.57 -4.41 -1.17
C ALA A 65 8.29 -3.10 -0.41
N CYS A 66 7.07 -2.88 0.07
CA CYS A 66 6.69 -1.72 0.88
C CYS A 66 7.58 -1.59 2.14
N ARG A 67 7.78 -2.72 2.85
CA ARG A 67 8.66 -2.75 4.02
C ARG A 67 10.11 -2.40 3.67
N GLY A 68 10.66 -2.94 2.57
CA GLY A 68 12.00 -2.60 2.09
C GLY A 68 12.14 -1.11 1.81
N ILE A 69 11.20 -0.52 1.08
CA ILE A 69 11.16 0.91 0.78
C ILE A 69 11.22 1.76 2.07
N VAL A 70 10.41 1.41 3.07
CA VAL A 70 10.39 2.16 4.35
C VAL A 70 11.69 2.00 5.12
N ILE A 71 12.24 0.78 5.21
CA ILE A 71 13.52 0.52 5.87
C ILE A 71 14.64 1.32 5.21
N ASP A 72 14.76 1.27 3.89
CA ASP A 72 15.79 1.97 3.13
C ASP A 72 15.69 3.49 3.30
N GLY A 73 14.48 4.04 3.24
CA GLY A 73 14.27 5.47 3.49
C GLY A 73 14.57 5.89 4.91
N CYS A 74 14.25 5.06 5.92
CA CYS A 74 14.60 5.32 7.30
C CYS A 74 16.11 5.25 7.58
N ALA A 75 16.86 4.50 6.78
CA ALA A 75 18.31 4.37 6.86
C ALA A 75 19.06 5.51 6.16
N ASP A 76 18.38 6.37 5.38
CA ASP A 76 19.01 7.49 4.70
C ASP A 76 19.56 8.48 5.74
N PRO A 77 20.87 8.90 5.61
CA PRO A 77 21.47 9.90 6.51
C PRO A 77 20.78 11.27 6.45
N ASP A 78 20.14 11.61 5.33
CA ASP A 78 19.29 12.79 5.17
C ASP A 78 17.80 12.38 5.33
N PRO A 79 17.15 12.73 6.46
CA PRO A 79 15.78 12.30 6.72
C PRO A 79 14.77 12.81 5.73
N TRP A 80 14.95 14.04 5.19
CA TRP A 80 14.06 14.61 4.19
C TRP A 80 14.17 13.85 2.86
N ARG A 81 15.38 13.59 2.40
CA ARG A 81 15.62 12.79 1.19
C ARG A 81 15.05 11.39 1.35
N GLY A 82 15.27 10.74 2.50
CA GLY A 82 14.69 9.44 2.82
C GLY A 82 13.17 9.45 2.77
N PHE A 83 12.53 10.47 3.35
CA PHE A 83 11.08 10.65 3.32
C PHE A 83 10.54 10.83 1.90
N CYS A 84 11.17 11.68 1.08
CA CYS A 84 10.81 11.85 -0.33
C CYS A 84 10.92 10.54 -1.12
N THR A 85 12.03 9.81 -0.95
CA THR A 85 12.25 8.52 -1.62
C THR A 85 11.17 7.49 -1.27
N VAL A 86 10.74 7.46 0.00
CA VAL A 86 9.63 6.59 0.42
C VAL A 86 8.34 6.97 -0.28
N ILE A 87 7.96 8.26 -0.29
CA ILE A 87 6.72 8.72 -0.95
C ILE A 87 6.72 8.36 -2.43
N GLU A 88 7.81 8.63 -3.15
CA GLU A 88 7.93 8.32 -4.57
C GLU A 88 7.80 6.82 -4.83
N SER A 89 8.55 6.01 -4.08
CA SER A 89 8.62 4.56 -4.29
C SER A 89 7.30 3.87 -3.94
N ILE A 90 6.66 4.25 -2.82
CA ILE A 90 5.33 3.72 -2.46
C ILE A 90 4.27 4.18 -3.47
N SER A 91 4.32 5.41 -3.96
CA SER A 91 3.37 5.90 -4.97
C SER A 91 3.48 5.10 -6.27
N VAL A 92 4.69 4.74 -6.70
CA VAL A 92 4.91 3.88 -7.87
C VAL A 92 4.41 2.46 -7.63
N LEU A 93 4.69 1.88 -6.45
CA LEU A 93 4.19 0.56 -6.05
C LEU A 93 2.67 0.53 -6.08
N ASN A 94 2.02 1.54 -5.52
CA ASN A 94 0.58 1.69 -5.47
C ASN A 94 -0.04 1.88 -6.88
N GLY A 95 0.62 2.61 -7.75
CA GLY A 95 0.18 2.78 -9.14
C GLY A 95 0.17 1.47 -9.94
N ARG A 96 0.98 0.49 -9.53
CA ARG A 96 1.02 -0.85 -10.15
C ARG A 96 -0.02 -1.82 -9.58
N ASN A 97 -0.37 -1.67 -8.31
CA ASN A 97 -1.25 -2.62 -7.61
C ASN A 97 -2.27 -1.91 -6.71
N HIS A 98 -3.38 -1.53 -7.31
CA HIS A 98 -4.47 -0.83 -6.65
C HIS A 98 -5.08 -1.62 -5.47
N GLY A 99 -5.28 -2.92 -5.63
CA GLY A 99 -5.87 -3.77 -4.60
C GLY A 99 -4.99 -3.90 -3.35
N PHE A 100 -3.67 -3.78 -3.50
CA PHE A 100 -2.75 -3.79 -2.36
C PHE A 100 -2.98 -2.60 -1.41
N VAL A 101 -3.09 -1.39 -1.96
CA VAL A 101 -3.34 -0.17 -1.14
C VAL A 101 -4.66 -0.30 -0.39
N GLU A 102 -5.70 -0.78 -1.08
CA GLU A 102 -7.00 -0.99 -0.47
C GLU A 102 -6.93 -2.01 0.65
N ALA A 103 -6.30 -3.17 0.42
CA ALA A 103 -6.11 -4.20 1.44
C ALA A 103 -5.31 -3.66 2.63
N PHE A 104 -4.22 -2.93 2.37
CA PHE A 104 -3.34 -2.40 3.41
C PHE A 104 -4.02 -1.34 4.29
N LEU A 105 -4.80 -0.42 3.70
CA LEU A 105 -5.45 0.67 4.44
C LEU A 105 -6.79 0.25 5.08
N SER A 106 -7.49 -0.73 4.52
CA SER A 106 -8.79 -1.21 5.01
C SER A 106 -8.68 -2.40 5.96
N ALA A 107 -7.45 -2.84 6.29
CA ALA A 107 -7.25 -3.98 7.19
C ALA A 107 -7.97 -3.75 8.53
N SER A 108 -8.86 -4.67 8.88
CA SER A 108 -9.62 -4.65 10.13
C SER A 108 -8.73 -5.03 11.32
N PRO A 109 -9.03 -4.59 12.54
CA PRO A 109 -8.35 -5.06 13.75
C PRO A 109 -8.36 -6.58 13.93
N SER A 110 -9.31 -7.28 13.31
CA SER A 110 -9.36 -8.75 13.26
C SER A 110 -8.32 -9.36 12.31
N ASP A 111 -7.75 -8.58 11.40
CA ASP A 111 -6.77 -9.01 10.40
C ASP A 111 -5.36 -8.81 10.94
N GLN A 112 -4.91 -9.71 11.82
CA GLN A 112 -3.68 -9.55 12.58
C GLN A 112 -2.44 -9.31 11.70
N SER A 113 -2.32 -9.98 10.55
CA SER A 113 -1.11 -9.89 9.73
C SER A 113 -0.92 -8.48 9.13
N PHE A 114 -1.88 -7.99 8.35
CA PHE A 114 -1.80 -6.66 7.73
C PHE A 114 -1.81 -5.53 8.76
N THR A 115 -2.61 -5.65 9.82
CA THR A 115 -2.71 -4.62 10.88
C THR A 115 -1.40 -4.44 11.62
N VAL A 116 -0.74 -5.53 12.03
CA VAL A 116 0.57 -5.46 12.72
C VAL A 116 1.63 -4.84 11.82
N HIS A 117 1.71 -5.27 10.55
CA HIS A 117 2.68 -4.71 9.60
C HIS A 117 2.39 -3.24 9.31
N ARG A 118 1.13 -2.87 9.11
CA ARG A 118 0.72 -1.47 8.89
C ARG A 118 1.12 -0.57 10.04
N THR A 119 0.78 -0.96 11.28
CA THR A 119 1.12 -0.17 12.47
C THR A 119 2.63 0.02 12.59
N ALA A 120 3.41 -1.04 12.41
CA ALA A 120 4.87 -0.95 12.47
C ALA A 120 5.44 -0.01 11.38
N LEU A 121 4.96 -0.11 10.14
CA LEU A 121 5.43 0.74 9.04
C LEU A 121 5.01 2.20 9.23
N LEU A 122 3.79 2.47 9.69
CA LEU A 122 3.33 3.83 9.98
C LEU A 122 4.12 4.45 11.13
N GLN A 123 4.48 3.68 12.16
CA GLN A 123 5.34 4.16 13.24
C GLN A 123 6.74 4.52 12.72
N MET A 124 7.38 3.66 11.92
CA MET A 124 8.67 3.96 11.31
C MET A 124 8.63 5.24 10.45
N LEU A 125 7.54 5.43 9.70
CA LEU A 125 7.33 6.63 8.88
C LEU A 125 7.08 7.88 9.72
N ALA A 126 6.38 7.77 10.84
CA ALA A 126 6.19 8.87 11.80
C ALA A 126 7.53 9.29 12.40
N ASP A 127 8.39 8.33 12.77
CA ASP A 127 9.74 8.61 13.29
C ASP A 127 10.65 9.27 12.22
N LEU A 128 10.57 8.82 10.96
CA LEU A 128 11.27 9.44 9.85
C LEU A 128 10.79 10.87 9.61
N ALA A 129 9.47 11.09 9.61
CA ALA A 129 8.86 12.41 9.47
C ALA A 129 9.32 13.36 10.60
N ALA A 130 9.31 12.91 11.85
CA ALA A 130 9.81 13.71 12.98
C ALA A 130 11.29 14.14 12.81
N ARG A 131 12.15 13.24 12.30
CA ARG A 131 13.53 13.58 11.97
C ARG A 131 13.62 14.59 10.82
N ALA A 132 12.81 14.45 9.79
CA ALA A 132 12.77 15.38 8.66
C ALA A 132 12.23 16.77 9.06
N GLN A 133 11.29 16.84 10.01
CA GLN A 133 10.85 18.10 10.62
C GLN A 133 11.98 18.75 11.44
N ALA A 134 12.70 17.97 12.25
CA ALA A 134 13.79 18.47 13.06
C ALA A 134 14.96 19.06 12.23
N THR A 135 15.16 18.57 11.01
CA THR A 135 16.15 19.11 10.06
C THR A 135 15.63 20.25 9.20
N GLY A 136 14.34 20.63 9.32
CA GLY A 136 13.72 21.70 8.56
C GLY A 136 13.36 21.36 7.12
N GLY A 137 13.44 20.08 6.72
CA GLY A 137 13.04 19.64 5.38
C GLY A 137 11.53 19.43 5.22
N LEU A 138 10.88 18.90 6.26
CA LEU A 138 9.45 18.65 6.30
C LEU A 138 8.74 19.77 7.10
N ARG A 139 7.59 20.22 6.62
CA ARG A 139 6.79 21.25 7.29
C ARG A 139 6.41 20.86 8.72
N PRO A 140 6.43 21.82 9.68
CA PRO A 140 6.27 21.50 11.11
C PRO A 140 4.86 21.06 11.51
N ASP A 141 3.84 21.38 10.71
CA ASP A 141 2.44 21.02 10.94
C ASP A 141 2.01 19.71 10.25
N PHE A 142 2.95 19.01 9.56
CA PHE A 142 2.71 17.68 8.98
C PHE A 142 2.44 16.66 10.09
N VAL A 143 1.47 15.78 9.84
CA VAL A 143 1.18 14.59 10.64
C VAL A 143 1.10 13.36 9.74
N ILE A 144 1.32 12.16 10.30
CA ILE A 144 1.31 10.93 9.50
C ILE A 144 -0.03 10.67 8.78
N ASP A 145 -1.13 11.21 9.30
CA ASP A 145 -2.43 11.17 8.64
C ASP A 145 -2.43 11.86 7.27
N ASP A 146 -1.58 12.87 7.06
CA ASP A 146 -1.46 13.56 5.77
C ASP A 146 -0.86 12.63 4.71
N LEU A 147 0.12 11.79 5.10
CA LEU A 147 0.64 10.75 4.21
C LEU A 147 -0.44 9.72 3.88
N VAL A 148 -1.23 9.30 4.88
CA VAL A 148 -2.34 8.36 4.65
C VAL A 148 -3.37 8.95 3.69
N LEU A 149 -3.68 10.26 3.81
CA LEU A 149 -4.55 10.97 2.84
C LEU A 149 -3.99 10.92 1.42
N VAL A 150 -2.69 11.17 1.26
CA VAL A 150 -2.02 11.08 -0.06
C VAL A 150 -2.12 9.67 -0.63
N LEU A 151 -1.90 8.64 0.18
CA LEU A 151 -2.01 7.25 -0.25
C LEU A 151 -3.47 6.87 -0.62
N LEU A 152 -4.45 7.36 0.13
CA LEU A 152 -5.88 7.16 -0.16
C LEU A 152 -6.31 7.83 -1.46
N THR A 153 -5.87 9.07 -1.70
CA THR A 153 -6.18 9.78 -2.94
C THR A 153 -5.51 9.17 -4.16
N GLY A 154 -4.35 8.53 -3.98
CA GLY A 154 -3.68 7.73 -5.01
C GLY A 154 -4.56 6.61 -5.58
N ARG A 155 -5.58 6.12 -4.84
CA ARG A 155 -6.57 5.16 -5.36
C ARG A 155 -7.33 5.68 -6.58
N ALA A 156 -7.60 6.98 -6.65
CA ALA A 156 -8.27 7.59 -7.80
C ALA A 156 -7.47 7.45 -9.10
N LEU A 157 -6.15 7.27 -9.01
CA LEU A 157 -5.28 7.02 -10.16
C LEU A 157 -5.55 5.65 -10.81
N ALA A 158 -6.25 4.74 -10.13
CA ALA A 158 -6.67 3.45 -10.70
C ALA A 158 -7.60 3.60 -11.90
N THR A 159 -8.33 4.72 -12.01
CA THR A 159 -9.16 5.04 -13.18
C THR A 159 -8.36 5.48 -14.40
N THR A 160 -7.07 5.79 -14.22
CA THR A 160 -6.15 6.13 -15.32
C THR A 160 -5.82 4.86 -16.14
N PRO A 161 -5.70 4.95 -17.47
CA PRO A 161 -5.22 3.84 -18.28
C PRO A 161 -3.90 3.26 -17.75
N VAL A 162 -3.75 1.94 -17.83
CA VAL A 162 -2.62 1.19 -17.21
C VAL A 162 -1.27 1.80 -17.59
N ASP A 163 -1.09 2.16 -18.86
CA ASP A 163 0.16 2.74 -19.39
C ASP A 163 0.51 4.10 -18.79
N GLY A 164 -0.49 4.84 -18.28
CA GLY A 164 -0.31 6.17 -17.66
C GLY A 164 -0.19 6.14 -16.13
N ARG A 165 -0.56 5.05 -15.44
CA ARG A 165 -0.66 5.00 -13.97
C ARG A 165 0.65 5.32 -13.26
N THR A 166 1.75 4.73 -13.72
CA THR A 166 3.07 4.97 -13.11
C THR A 166 3.52 6.43 -13.28
N ALA A 167 3.28 7.03 -14.44
CA ALA A 167 3.59 8.43 -14.68
C ALA A 167 2.72 9.36 -13.83
N ALA A 168 1.43 9.09 -13.74
CA ALA A 168 0.49 9.83 -12.89
C ALA A 168 0.87 9.71 -11.40
N ALA A 169 1.23 8.50 -10.93
CA ALA A 169 1.66 8.27 -9.57
C ALA A 169 2.94 9.05 -9.21
N ARG A 170 3.94 9.05 -10.09
CA ARG A 170 5.16 9.87 -9.91
C ARG A 170 4.87 11.37 -9.87
N ARG A 171 4.00 11.84 -10.77
CA ARG A 171 3.62 13.26 -10.78
C ARG A 171 2.87 13.66 -9.52
N PHE A 172 1.95 12.81 -9.06
CA PHE A 172 1.23 13.03 -7.81
C PHE A 172 2.16 13.02 -6.60
N ALA A 173 3.11 12.08 -6.54
CA ALA A 173 4.13 12.04 -5.49
C ALA A 173 4.97 13.33 -5.46
N ALA A 174 5.41 13.83 -6.62
CA ALA A 174 6.16 15.08 -6.71
C ALA A 174 5.35 16.28 -6.19
N LEU A 175 4.07 16.38 -6.53
CA LEU A 175 3.17 17.42 -6.02
C LEU A 175 2.97 17.32 -4.50
N ALA A 176 2.84 16.10 -3.96
CA ALA A 176 2.71 15.88 -2.52
C ALA A 176 4.00 16.24 -1.78
N ILE A 177 5.16 15.87 -2.30
CA ILE A 177 6.47 16.22 -1.74
C ILE A 177 6.65 17.73 -1.70
N ASP A 178 6.32 18.43 -2.78
CA ASP A 178 6.37 19.90 -2.84
C ASP A 178 5.47 20.55 -1.79
N ALA A 179 4.24 20.04 -1.62
CA ALA A 179 3.30 20.50 -0.59
C ALA A 179 3.78 20.21 0.85
N PHE A 180 4.57 19.16 1.06
CA PHE A 180 5.10 18.76 2.36
C PHE A 180 6.43 19.43 2.71
N HIS A 181 7.15 19.97 1.74
CA HIS A 181 8.40 20.67 1.98
C HIS A 181 8.19 21.87 2.92
N ALA A 182 9.12 22.09 3.84
CA ALA A 182 9.07 23.24 4.72
C ALA A 182 9.29 24.55 3.93
N SER A 183 8.39 25.52 4.07
CA SER A 183 8.48 26.82 3.40
C SER A 183 7.71 27.88 4.17
N ASP A 184 8.30 29.05 4.31
CA ASP A 184 7.66 30.22 4.93
C ASP A 184 6.46 30.74 4.10
N ALA A 185 6.37 30.36 2.82
CA ALA A 185 5.27 30.71 1.94
C ALA A 185 4.01 29.84 2.16
N HIS A 186 4.14 28.72 2.86
CA HIS A 186 3.02 27.83 3.12
C HIS A 186 2.09 28.38 4.20
N ARG A 187 0.79 28.31 3.96
CA ARG A 187 -0.22 28.55 5.00
C ARG A 187 -0.30 27.33 5.92
N PRO A 188 -0.62 27.53 7.22
CA PRO A 188 -0.91 26.42 8.12
C PRO A 188 -2.02 25.53 7.56
N LEU A 189 -1.86 24.22 7.76
CA LEU A 189 -2.90 23.26 7.39
C LEU A 189 -4.11 23.38 8.34
N PRO A 190 -5.32 23.07 7.84
CA PRO A 190 -6.49 22.92 8.70
C PRO A 190 -6.27 21.86 9.78
N PRO A 191 -7.06 21.85 10.88
CA PRO A 191 -6.98 20.80 11.88
C PRO A 191 -7.06 19.41 11.24
N ARG A 192 -6.21 18.48 11.72
CA ARG A 192 -6.15 17.11 11.20
C ARG A 192 -7.49 16.41 11.24
N ALA A 193 -7.85 15.72 10.18
CA ALA A 193 -8.91 14.72 10.19
C ALA A 193 -8.40 13.44 10.85
N ARG A 194 -9.17 12.87 11.81
CA ARG A 194 -8.86 11.54 12.32
C ARG A 194 -9.29 10.50 11.27
N LEU A 195 -8.34 9.87 10.64
CA LEU A 195 -8.60 8.78 9.71
C LEU A 195 -8.66 7.47 10.49
N GLN A 196 -9.66 6.63 10.21
CA GLN A 196 -9.79 5.31 10.86
C GLN A 196 -8.60 4.37 10.56
N ALA A 197 -7.77 4.72 9.58
CA ALA A 197 -6.58 3.95 9.21
C ALA A 197 -5.30 4.39 9.97
N ALA A 198 -5.36 5.50 10.70
CA ALA A 198 -4.23 5.98 11.49
C ALA A 198 -4.24 5.32 12.88
N LEU A 199 -3.07 4.91 13.33
CA LEU A 199 -2.61 4.34 14.60
C LEU A 199 -3.64 4.22 15.71
#